data_c7f20f41bb70a7514d8490c9f71b523a
#
_entry.id   c7f20f41bb70a7514d8490c9f71b523a
#
_cell.length_a   1.000
_cell.length_b   1.000
_cell.length_c   1.000
_cell.angle_alpha   90.00
_cell.angle_beta   90.00
_cell.angle_gamma   90.00
#
_symmetry.space_group_name_H-M   'P 1'
#
loop_
_entity.id
_entity.type
_entity.pdbx_description
1 polymer ?
#
loop_
_entity_poly.entity_id
_entity_poly.type
_entity_poly.pdbx_seq_one_letter_code
_entity_poly.pdbx_strand_id
1 'polypeptide(L)'
;MLEDGIYGLWFAASQNAEPENGSGLAVLREGKVLGSDPLGAVFTGTYEFDAARQLNKVRLRLDVPADGVLVTGFSAGPSGATLDIVGAFAGTSAETPAFIQIAGAPVGVQIRYLGPLPN
;
A
#
# COMPACT_ATOMS: atom_id res chain seq x y z
N MET A 1 -8.50 -4.64 -13.74
CA MET A 1 -7.41 -5.39 -13.08
C MET A 1 -6.11 -4.58 -13.18
N LEU A 2 -5.38 -4.52 -12.08
CA LEU A 2 -4.09 -3.82 -12.10
C LEU A 2 -3.06 -4.63 -12.89
N GLU A 3 -2.25 -3.95 -13.69
CA GLU A 3 -1.18 -4.59 -14.45
C GLU A 3 -0.02 -4.95 -13.55
N ASP A 4 0.71 -6.02 -13.92
CA ASP A 4 1.99 -6.30 -13.29
C ASP A 4 2.96 -5.14 -13.59
N GLY A 5 3.77 -4.78 -12.63
CA GLY A 5 4.71 -3.68 -12.81
C GLY A 5 5.10 -3.02 -11.50
N ILE A 6 5.69 -1.83 -11.65
CA ILE A 6 6.16 -1.03 -10.52
C ILE A 6 5.20 0.14 -10.32
N TYR A 7 4.79 0.34 -9.08
CA TYR A 7 3.85 1.39 -8.70
C TYR A 7 4.45 2.32 -7.66
N GLY A 8 4.21 3.62 -7.83
CA GLY A 8 4.46 4.61 -6.79
C GLY A 8 3.24 4.73 -5.89
N LEU A 9 3.48 4.96 -4.61
CA LEU A 9 2.45 5.04 -3.60
C LEU A 9 2.57 6.34 -2.82
N TRP A 10 1.43 6.97 -2.52
CA TRP A 10 1.36 8.15 -1.68
C TRP A 10 0.28 7.92 -0.63
N PHE A 11 0.63 8.15 0.63
CA PHE A 11 -0.23 7.87 1.77
C PHE A 11 -0.59 9.15 2.52
N ALA A 12 -1.82 9.21 3.04
CA ALA A 12 -2.26 10.28 3.90
C ALA A 12 -3.13 9.70 5.02
N ALA A 13 -2.85 10.07 6.27
CA ALA A 13 -3.56 9.53 7.44
C ALA A 13 -4.99 10.04 7.55
N SER A 14 -5.34 11.13 6.86
CA SER A 14 -6.70 11.66 6.83
C SER A 14 -6.93 12.40 5.53
N GLN A 15 -8.19 12.73 5.25
CA GLN A 15 -8.55 13.47 4.05
C GLN A 15 -7.92 14.86 3.98
N ASN A 16 -7.60 15.43 5.14
CA ASN A 16 -7.01 16.77 5.24
C ASN A 16 -5.50 16.73 5.47
N ALA A 17 -4.89 15.55 5.40
CA ALA A 17 -3.47 15.42 5.61
C ALA A 17 -2.67 15.96 4.42
N GLU A 18 -1.47 16.41 4.72
CA GLU A 18 -0.55 16.88 3.68
C GLU A 18 -0.16 15.71 2.75
N PRO A 19 0.03 15.98 1.44
CA PRO A 19 0.37 14.91 0.49
C PRO A 19 1.70 14.20 0.78
N GLU A 20 2.58 14.83 1.54
CA GLU A 20 3.90 14.28 1.85
C GLU A 20 3.93 13.39 3.09
N ASN A 21 2.77 13.02 3.64
CA ASN A 21 2.73 12.24 4.87
C ASN A 21 3.37 10.86 4.75
N GLY A 22 3.46 10.33 3.55
CA GLY A 22 4.15 9.08 3.32
C GLY A 22 4.17 8.72 1.85
N SER A 23 5.18 7.96 1.48
CA SER A 23 5.33 7.45 0.11
C SER A 23 5.95 6.08 0.14
N GLY A 24 5.92 5.39 -0.99
CA GLY A 24 6.53 4.08 -1.13
C GLY A 24 6.51 3.60 -2.56
N LEU A 25 7.06 2.42 -2.75
CA LEU A 25 7.04 1.71 -4.03
C LEU A 25 6.49 0.31 -3.82
N ALA A 26 5.77 -0.19 -4.81
CA ALA A 26 5.29 -1.56 -4.80
C ALA A 26 5.53 -2.22 -6.15
N VAL A 27 5.83 -3.51 -6.12
CA VAL A 27 5.91 -4.36 -7.28
C VAL A 27 4.74 -5.33 -7.24
N LEU A 28 3.98 -5.36 -8.33
CA LEU A 28 2.87 -6.30 -8.52
C LEU A 28 3.26 -7.32 -9.58
N ARG A 29 3.17 -8.61 -9.24
CA ARG A 29 3.50 -9.68 -10.16
C ARG A 29 2.68 -10.93 -9.84
N GLU A 30 1.88 -11.36 -10.83
CA GLU A 30 1.14 -12.63 -10.76
C GLU A 30 0.32 -12.79 -9.48
N GLY A 31 -0.40 -11.72 -9.09
CA GLY A 31 -1.24 -11.73 -7.89
C GLY A 31 -0.48 -11.49 -6.58
N LYS A 32 0.81 -11.23 -6.65
CA LYS A 32 1.65 -10.98 -5.47
C LYS A 32 2.08 -9.52 -5.41
N VAL A 33 2.23 -9.01 -4.20
CA VAL A 33 2.67 -7.64 -3.94
C VAL A 33 3.88 -7.66 -3.03
N LEU A 34 4.89 -6.87 -3.40
CA LEU A 34 6.04 -6.59 -2.55
C LEU A 34 6.33 -5.11 -2.63
N GLY A 35 6.41 -4.46 -1.49
CA GLY A 35 6.68 -3.03 -1.47
C GLY A 35 7.41 -2.56 -0.23
N SER A 36 7.82 -1.30 -0.26
CA SER A 36 8.51 -0.69 0.86
C SER A 36 8.30 0.82 0.87
N ASP A 37 8.54 1.43 2.03
CA ASP A 37 8.61 2.87 2.17
C ASP A 37 10.07 3.30 2.38
N PRO A 38 10.36 4.62 2.31
CA PRO A 38 11.73 5.09 2.47
C PRO A 38 12.31 4.89 3.87
N LEU A 39 11.47 4.60 4.86
CA LEU A 39 11.89 4.44 6.25
C LEU A 39 12.16 2.99 6.64
N GLY A 40 12.03 2.06 5.68
CA GLY A 40 12.36 0.67 5.89
C GLY A 40 11.20 -0.27 6.20
N ALA A 41 9.96 0.22 6.24
CA ALA A 41 8.82 -0.68 6.36
C ALA A 41 8.64 -1.46 5.06
N VAL A 42 8.31 -2.75 5.17
CA VAL A 42 8.15 -3.65 4.02
C VAL A 42 6.76 -4.26 4.09
N PHE A 43 6.06 -4.27 2.97
CA PHE A 43 4.76 -4.92 2.89
C PHE A 43 4.76 -5.99 1.80
N THR A 44 4.14 -7.12 2.12
CA THR A 44 4.05 -8.28 1.23
C THR A 44 2.65 -8.87 1.31
N GLY A 45 2.19 -9.43 0.21
CA GLY A 45 0.90 -10.11 0.22
C GLY A 45 0.39 -10.41 -1.17
N THR A 46 -0.93 -10.30 -1.33
CA THR A 46 -1.61 -10.70 -2.55
C THR A 46 -2.62 -9.64 -2.98
N TYR A 47 -2.92 -9.63 -4.26
CA TYR A 47 -4.05 -8.90 -4.79
C TYR A 47 -4.87 -9.82 -5.71
N GLU A 48 -6.16 -9.54 -5.78
CA GLU A 48 -7.10 -10.32 -6.55
C GLU A 48 -8.13 -9.39 -7.19
N PHE A 49 -8.44 -9.62 -8.45
CA PHE A 49 -9.44 -8.82 -9.15
C PHE A 49 -10.83 -9.45 -9.00
N ASP A 50 -11.76 -8.70 -8.43
CA ASP A 50 -13.17 -9.08 -8.33
C ASP A 50 -13.88 -8.50 -9.56
N ALA A 51 -14.14 -9.35 -10.55
CA ALA A 51 -14.74 -8.93 -11.81
C ALA A 51 -16.18 -8.44 -11.64
N ALA A 52 -16.91 -9.00 -10.68
CA ALA A 52 -18.30 -8.60 -10.43
C ALA A 52 -18.40 -7.18 -9.89
N ARG A 53 -17.43 -6.77 -9.07
CA ARG A 53 -17.41 -5.45 -8.46
C ARG A 53 -16.43 -4.50 -9.12
N GLN A 54 -15.64 -4.97 -10.07
CA GLN A 54 -14.59 -4.21 -10.74
C GLN A 54 -13.58 -3.62 -9.74
N LEU A 55 -13.20 -4.42 -8.75
CA LEU A 55 -12.28 -4.01 -7.69
C LEU A 55 -11.08 -4.94 -7.62
N ASN A 56 -9.91 -4.35 -7.39
CA ASN A 56 -8.69 -5.07 -7.03
C ASN A 56 -8.60 -5.10 -5.53
N LYS A 57 -8.76 -6.27 -4.93
CA LYS A 57 -8.68 -6.43 -3.48
C LYS A 57 -7.25 -6.76 -3.08
N VAL A 58 -6.73 -6.06 -2.08
CA VAL A 58 -5.38 -6.29 -1.57
C VAL A 58 -5.45 -6.75 -0.13
N ARG A 59 -4.58 -7.70 0.20
CA ARG A 59 -4.39 -8.17 1.57
C ARG A 59 -2.90 -8.33 1.79
N LEU A 60 -2.35 -7.51 2.66
CA LEU A 60 -0.91 -7.39 2.85
C LEU A 60 -0.56 -7.50 4.32
N ARG A 61 0.68 -7.91 4.56
CA ARG A 61 1.32 -7.81 5.87
C ARG A 61 2.37 -6.72 5.79
N LEU A 62 2.33 -5.80 6.76
CA LEU A 62 3.29 -4.71 6.89
C LEU A 62 4.24 -5.01 8.03
N ASP A 63 5.54 -5.11 7.72
CA ASP A 63 6.60 -5.27 8.71
C ASP A 63 7.26 -3.91 8.94
N VAL A 64 7.10 -3.38 10.16
CA VAL A 64 7.66 -2.09 10.55
C VAL A 64 8.93 -2.35 11.35
N PRO A 65 10.07 -1.73 10.97
CA PRO A 65 11.32 -1.95 11.68
C PRO A 65 11.29 -1.39 13.10
N ALA A 66 12.27 -1.78 13.90
CA ALA A 66 12.41 -1.26 15.26
C ALA A 66 12.40 0.27 15.24
N ASP A 67 11.62 0.85 16.14
CA ASP A 67 11.43 2.31 16.29
C ASP A 67 10.84 3.00 15.06
N GLY A 68 10.33 2.24 14.09
CA GLY A 68 9.67 2.79 12.92
C GLY A 68 8.35 3.48 13.26
N VAL A 69 8.02 4.52 12.51
CA VAL A 69 6.77 5.29 12.67
C VAL A 69 6.04 5.35 11.34
N LEU A 70 4.74 5.07 11.37
CA LEU A 70 3.89 5.12 10.18
C LEU A 70 3.17 6.46 10.07
N VAL A 71 2.64 6.72 8.88
CA VAL A 71 1.84 7.92 8.60
C VAL A 71 0.63 8.05 9.53
N THR A 72 0.13 6.95 10.07
CA THR A 72 -0.97 6.94 11.05
C THR A 72 -0.56 7.42 12.44
N GLY A 73 0.73 7.66 12.67
CA GLY A 73 1.27 7.96 13.99
C GLY A 73 1.63 6.73 14.80
N PHE A 74 1.39 5.53 14.26
CA PHE A 74 1.77 4.29 14.92
C PHE A 74 3.28 4.22 15.09
N SER A 75 3.74 3.86 16.29
CA SER A 75 5.15 3.65 16.59
C SER A 75 5.39 2.19 16.93
N ALA A 76 6.34 1.57 16.26
CA ALA A 76 6.59 0.14 16.40
C ALA A 76 7.28 -0.25 17.70
N GLY A 77 7.98 0.69 18.33
CA GLY A 77 8.77 0.39 19.52
C GLY A 77 10.05 -0.37 19.19
N PRO A 78 10.82 -0.80 20.22
CA PRO A 78 12.18 -1.32 20.03
C PRO A 78 12.25 -2.68 19.33
N SER A 79 11.13 -3.41 19.26
CA SER A 79 11.10 -4.74 18.62
C SER A 79 10.54 -4.72 17.21
N GLY A 80 10.09 -3.54 16.73
CA GLY A 80 9.33 -3.48 15.49
C GLY A 80 7.90 -3.98 15.67
N ALA A 81 7.17 -4.09 14.57
CA ALA A 81 5.79 -4.57 14.61
C ALA A 81 5.39 -5.16 13.26
N THR A 82 4.38 -6.03 13.30
CA THR A 82 3.74 -6.57 12.09
C THR A 82 2.26 -6.20 12.13
N LEU A 83 1.78 -5.57 11.06
CA LEU A 83 0.40 -5.09 10.96
C LEU A 83 -0.25 -5.64 9.71
N ASP A 84 -1.58 -5.79 9.76
CA ASP A 84 -2.36 -6.22 8.60
C ASP A 84 -2.85 -5.00 7.81
N ILE A 85 -2.81 -5.12 6.48
CA ILE A 85 -3.34 -4.14 5.55
C ILE A 85 -4.40 -4.80 4.69
N VAL A 86 -5.57 -4.17 4.58
CA VAL A 86 -6.61 -4.58 3.63
C VAL A 86 -7.09 -3.35 2.88
N GLY A 87 -7.45 -3.55 1.62
CA GLY A 87 -7.97 -2.44 0.82
C GLY A 87 -8.53 -2.90 -0.52
N ALA A 88 -9.11 -1.96 -1.25
CA ALA A 88 -9.65 -2.22 -2.57
C ALA A 88 -9.44 -0.98 -3.45
N PHE A 89 -9.09 -1.23 -4.72
CA PHE A 89 -8.83 -0.19 -5.71
C PHE A 89 -9.70 -0.43 -6.93
N ALA A 90 -10.33 0.62 -7.46
CA ALA A 90 -11.21 0.51 -8.60
C ALA A 90 -10.42 0.29 -9.91
N GLY A 91 -10.82 -0.74 -10.68
CA GLY A 91 -10.36 -0.97 -12.03
C GLY A 91 -8.85 -0.96 -12.23
N THR A 92 -8.40 -0.24 -13.24
CA THR A 92 -6.99 -0.07 -13.55
C THR A 92 -6.51 1.35 -13.25
N SER A 93 -7.36 2.18 -12.66
CA SER A 93 -7.05 3.59 -12.46
C SER A 93 -6.12 3.76 -11.28
N ALA A 94 -4.85 3.92 -11.58
CA ALA A 94 -3.84 4.19 -10.58
C ALA A 94 -3.89 5.61 -10.03
N GLU A 95 -4.76 6.46 -10.58
CA GLU A 95 -4.84 7.87 -10.15
C GLU A 95 -6.05 8.15 -9.27
N THR A 96 -6.94 7.18 -9.12
CA THR A 96 -8.11 7.35 -8.26
C THR A 96 -7.71 7.13 -6.81
N PRO A 97 -7.94 8.12 -5.93
CA PRO A 97 -7.66 7.92 -4.51
C PRO A 97 -8.51 6.78 -3.96
N ALA A 98 -7.91 5.99 -3.09
CA ALA A 98 -8.58 4.89 -2.43
C ALA A 98 -8.23 4.91 -0.94
N PHE A 99 -8.94 4.11 -0.15
CA PHE A 99 -8.64 3.95 1.26
C PHE A 99 -8.25 2.52 1.53
N ILE A 100 -7.18 2.35 2.27
CA ILE A 100 -6.80 1.06 2.86
C ILE A 100 -6.93 1.16 4.36
N GLN A 101 -6.92 0.01 5.03
CA GLN A 101 -6.90 -0.04 6.48
C GLN A 101 -5.59 -0.70 6.92
N ILE A 102 -4.87 0.00 7.78
CA ILE A 102 -3.64 -0.51 8.40
C ILE A 102 -3.98 -0.74 9.86
N ALA A 103 -4.04 -2.00 10.27
CA ALA A 103 -4.46 -2.40 11.63
C ALA A 103 -5.80 -1.76 12.03
N GLY A 104 -6.74 -1.64 11.08
CA GLY A 104 -8.05 -1.07 11.32
C GLY A 104 -8.13 0.46 11.19
N ALA A 105 -7.01 1.16 11.05
CA ALA A 105 -7.00 2.61 10.88
C ALA A 105 -7.07 2.96 9.38
N PRO A 106 -8.00 3.82 8.96
CA PRO A 106 -8.11 4.20 7.55
C PRO A 106 -6.95 5.10 7.12
N VAL A 107 -6.41 4.81 5.94
CA VAL A 107 -5.33 5.59 5.32
C VAL A 107 -5.70 5.84 3.88
N GLY A 108 -5.65 7.08 3.45
CA GLY A 108 -5.83 7.42 2.05
C GLY A 108 -4.60 7.02 1.26
N VAL A 109 -4.81 6.43 0.09
CA VAL A 109 -3.73 5.97 -0.78
C VAL A 109 -4.00 6.43 -2.20
N GLN A 110 -2.98 6.96 -2.84
CA GLN A 110 -2.98 7.20 -4.26
C GLN A 110 -1.87 6.34 -4.86
N ILE A 111 -2.19 5.57 -5.90
CA ILE A 111 -1.21 4.73 -6.59
C ILE A 111 -1.02 5.24 -8.02
N ARG A 112 0.18 5.01 -8.55
CA ARG A 112 0.49 5.39 -9.92
C ARG A 112 1.39 4.33 -10.55
N TYR A 113 0.99 3.84 -11.74
CA TYR A 113 1.82 2.92 -12.50
C TYR A 113 3.06 3.63 -13.02
N LEU A 114 4.22 3.09 -12.74
CA LEU A 114 5.50 3.70 -13.14
C LEU A 114 6.13 3.00 -14.33
N GLY A 115 5.91 1.70 -14.49
CA GLY A 115 6.46 0.97 -15.60
C GLY A 115 6.42 -0.54 -15.42
N PRO A 116 6.73 -1.29 -16.50
CA PRO A 116 6.75 -2.75 -16.43
C PRO A 116 7.94 -3.26 -15.63
N LEU A 117 7.83 -4.53 -15.21
CA LEU A 117 8.94 -5.21 -14.56
C LEU A 117 10.05 -5.48 -15.57
N PRO A 118 11.31 -5.48 -15.14
CA PRO A 118 12.41 -5.90 -16.01
C PRO A 118 12.32 -7.40 -16.32
N ASN A 119 12.77 -7.75 -17.49
CA ASN A 119 12.81 -9.14 -17.91
C ASN A 119 14.00 -9.87 -17.28
#